data_6d18f3812f8416d75e9b7d96e83e3613
#
_entry.id   6d18f3812f8416d75e9b7d96e83e3613
#
_cell.length_a   1.000
_cell.length_b   1.000
_cell.length_c   1.000
_cell.angle_alpha   90.00
_cell.angle_beta   90.00
_cell.angle_gamma   90.00
#
_symmetry.space_group_name_H-M   'P 1'
#
loop_
_entity.id
_entity.type
_entity.pdbx_description
1 polymer ?
#
loop_
_entity_poly.entity_id
_entity_poly.type
_entity_poly.pdbx_seq_one_letter_code
_entity_poly.pdbx_strand_id
1 'polypeptide(L)'
;YLIGAALTDGAHDVMLFSDGGKAVRFDENDVRPMGRNARGVRGMQLEEGQSVIAMLVAEAADNAGPDAEPNGNGRTSVLTATENGYGKRTHISEYTRHGRGTKGMIAIQQSERNGKVVAATLVSADDEIMLITDKGVLVRTRVSEIREMGRATQGVTLMALDEGAQLIGVQRIVENDA
;
A
#
# COMPACT_ATOMS: atom_id res chain seq x y z
N TYR A 1 -9.10 -5.60 -15.04
CA TYR A 1 -9.35 -4.21 -14.66
C TYR A 1 -8.03 -3.48 -14.45
N LEU A 2 -7.98 -2.20 -14.84
CA LEU A 2 -6.86 -1.32 -14.53
C LEU A 2 -6.90 -0.97 -13.03
N ILE A 3 -5.78 -1.19 -12.33
CA ILE A 3 -5.66 -0.89 -10.90
C ILE A 3 -5.09 0.51 -10.68
N GLY A 4 -4.12 0.90 -11.49
CA GLY A 4 -3.50 2.21 -11.39
C GLY A 4 -2.58 2.52 -12.55
N ALA A 5 -2.24 3.78 -12.65
CA ALA A 5 -1.20 4.31 -13.53
C ALA A 5 -0.51 5.47 -12.82
N ALA A 6 0.77 5.60 -13.02
CA ALA A 6 1.57 6.69 -12.45
C ALA A 6 2.65 7.11 -13.44
N LEU A 7 3.03 8.38 -13.36
CA LEU A 7 4.20 8.90 -14.06
C LEU A 7 5.44 8.63 -13.21
N THR A 8 6.50 8.20 -13.86
CA THR A 8 7.81 7.97 -13.24
C THR A 8 8.91 8.60 -14.10
N ASP A 9 10.08 8.81 -13.53
CA ASP A 9 11.20 9.51 -14.17
C ASP A 9 12.47 8.64 -14.32
N GLY A 10 12.39 7.35 -13.93
CA GLY A 10 13.53 6.42 -13.97
C GLY A 10 14.24 6.24 -12.63
N ALA A 11 13.84 6.97 -11.59
CA ALA A 11 14.48 6.96 -10.28
C ALA A 11 13.57 6.48 -9.14
N HIS A 12 12.53 5.71 -9.45
CA HIS A 12 11.54 5.25 -8.48
C HIS A 12 11.48 3.73 -8.37
N ASP A 13 10.92 3.29 -7.27
CA ASP A 13 10.48 1.91 -7.07
C ASP A 13 8.97 1.79 -7.28
N VAL A 14 8.56 0.67 -7.83
CA VAL A 14 7.15 0.28 -7.92
C VAL A 14 6.86 -0.76 -6.84
N MET A 15 5.77 -0.54 -6.12
CA MET A 15 5.25 -1.50 -5.15
C MET A 15 3.86 -1.95 -5.58
N LEU A 16 3.61 -3.26 -5.55
CA LEU A 16 2.31 -3.86 -5.80
C LEU A 16 1.85 -4.62 -4.56
N PHE A 17 0.59 -4.49 -4.24
CA PHE A 17 -0.05 -5.16 -3.09
C PHE A 17 -1.19 -6.04 -3.57
N SER A 18 -1.28 -7.25 -3.00
CA SER A 18 -2.39 -8.16 -3.24
C SER A 18 -3.40 -8.15 -2.08
N ASP A 19 -4.64 -8.50 -2.38
CA ASP A 19 -5.68 -8.74 -1.37
C ASP A 19 -5.34 -9.88 -0.41
N GLY A 20 -4.42 -10.77 -0.83
CA GLY A 20 -3.81 -11.82 0.00
C GLY A 20 -2.74 -11.34 0.99
N GLY A 21 -2.54 -10.04 1.17
CA GLY A 21 -1.61 -9.50 2.15
C GLY A 21 -0.13 -9.60 1.76
N LYS A 22 0.17 -9.80 0.49
CA LYS A 22 1.54 -9.82 -0.06
C LYS A 22 1.87 -8.51 -0.76
N ALA A 23 3.16 -8.16 -0.77
CA ALA A 23 3.68 -7.04 -1.51
C ALA A 23 4.96 -7.41 -2.26
N VAL A 24 5.18 -6.78 -3.40
CA VAL A 24 6.46 -6.77 -4.11
C VAL A 24 6.95 -5.33 -4.22
N ARG A 25 8.27 -5.15 -4.20
CA ARG A 25 8.93 -3.88 -4.48
C ARG A 25 10.06 -4.14 -5.47
N PHE A 26 10.09 -3.40 -6.56
CA PHE A 26 11.09 -3.53 -7.61
C PHE A 26 11.41 -2.18 -8.24
N ASP A 27 12.59 -2.08 -8.86
CA ASP A 27 13.00 -0.91 -9.62
C ASP A 27 12.08 -0.71 -10.83
N GLU A 28 11.64 0.53 -11.09
CA GLU A 28 10.81 0.81 -12.26
C GLU A 28 11.50 0.41 -13.57
N ASN A 29 12.83 0.44 -13.62
CA ASN A 29 13.61 0.05 -14.79
C ASN A 29 13.57 -1.45 -15.08
N ASP A 30 13.10 -2.28 -14.16
CA ASP A 30 12.77 -3.68 -14.42
C ASP A 30 11.59 -3.83 -15.39
N VAL A 31 10.84 -2.75 -15.62
CA VAL A 31 9.75 -2.69 -16.60
C VAL A 31 10.22 -1.92 -17.82
N ARG A 32 10.56 -2.65 -18.87
CA ARG A 32 11.01 -2.03 -20.12
C ARG A 32 9.90 -1.19 -20.77
N PRO A 33 10.22 -0.06 -21.40
CA PRO A 33 9.26 0.67 -22.24
C PRO A 33 8.69 -0.23 -23.34
N MET A 34 7.38 -0.16 -23.52
CA MET A 34 6.65 -0.98 -24.51
C MET A 34 5.59 -0.15 -25.22
N GLY A 35 5.28 -0.52 -26.47
CA GLY A 35 4.22 0.13 -27.22
C GLY A 35 2.83 -0.15 -26.63
N ARG A 36 1.86 0.69 -26.99
CA ARG A 36 0.47 0.62 -26.48
C ARG A 36 -0.22 -0.73 -26.67
N ASN A 37 0.14 -1.47 -27.72
CA ASN A 37 -0.46 -2.78 -28.03
C ASN A 37 0.24 -3.95 -27.32
N ALA A 38 1.26 -3.69 -26.51
CA ALA A 38 1.95 -4.71 -25.76
C ALA A 38 1.08 -5.24 -24.60
N ARG A 39 1.20 -6.55 -24.33
CA ARG A 39 0.47 -7.19 -23.21
C ARG A 39 1.05 -6.86 -21.83
N GLY A 40 2.20 -6.18 -21.79
CA GLY A 40 2.91 -5.89 -20.54
C GLY A 40 3.73 -7.07 -20.04
N VAL A 41 4.24 -6.90 -18.83
CA VAL A 41 5.06 -7.89 -18.11
C VAL A 41 4.46 -8.17 -16.74
N ARG A 42 4.75 -9.35 -16.20
CA ARG A 42 4.26 -9.72 -14.87
C ARG A 42 4.96 -8.88 -13.78
N GLY A 43 4.18 -8.13 -13.01
CA GLY A 43 4.68 -7.42 -11.84
C GLY A 43 4.78 -8.30 -10.61
N MET A 44 3.77 -9.13 -10.35
CA MET A 44 3.63 -9.97 -9.17
C MET A 44 3.05 -11.34 -9.53
N GLN A 45 3.47 -12.38 -8.83
CA GLN A 45 2.86 -13.71 -8.91
C GLN A 45 1.78 -13.84 -7.84
N LEU A 46 0.53 -13.91 -8.27
CA LEU A 46 -0.63 -14.10 -7.40
C LEU A 46 -0.92 -15.58 -7.17
N GLU A 47 -1.48 -15.92 -6.03
CA GLU A 47 -2.10 -17.20 -5.78
C GLU A 47 -3.51 -17.24 -6.39
N GLU A 48 -4.09 -18.43 -6.47
CA GLU A 48 -5.44 -18.59 -7.05
C GLU A 48 -6.47 -17.75 -6.29
N GLY A 49 -7.29 -17.02 -7.02
CA GLY A 49 -8.33 -16.15 -6.47
C GLY A 49 -7.84 -14.81 -5.93
N GLN A 50 -6.54 -14.54 -5.96
CA GLN A 50 -5.99 -13.26 -5.51
C GLN A 50 -5.95 -12.22 -6.63
N SER A 51 -5.98 -10.97 -6.22
CA SER A 51 -5.92 -9.81 -7.10
C SER A 51 -4.92 -8.77 -6.57
N VAL A 52 -4.31 -8.01 -7.47
CA VAL A 52 -3.59 -6.79 -7.11
C VAL A 52 -4.61 -5.72 -6.76
N ILE A 53 -4.46 -5.09 -5.61
CA ILE A 53 -5.40 -4.05 -5.11
C ILE A 53 -4.80 -2.65 -5.06
N ALA A 54 -3.49 -2.53 -5.07
CA ALA A 54 -2.83 -1.23 -5.05
C ALA A 54 -1.49 -1.26 -5.78
N MET A 55 -1.16 -0.14 -6.39
CA MET A 55 0.15 0.17 -6.95
C MET A 55 0.64 1.48 -6.35
N LEU A 56 1.83 1.49 -5.79
CA LEU A 56 2.50 2.66 -5.24
C LEU A 56 3.80 2.91 -5.99
N VAL A 57 4.13 4.18 -6.15
CA VAL A 57 5.44 4.63 -6.64
C VAL A 57 6.17 5.29 -5.48
N ALA A 58 7.32 4.77 -5.14
CA ALA A 58 8.11 5.18 -4.00
C ALA A 58 9.52 5.61 -4.43
N GLU A 59 10.16 6.38 -3.58
CA GLU A 59 11.59 6.69 -3.76
C GLU A 59 12.41 5.40 -3.81
N ALA A 60 13.50 5.42 -4.59
CA ALA A 60 14.36 4.26 -4.75
C ALA A 60 14.92 3.77 -3.39
N ALA A 61 15.05 2.45 -3.27
CA ALA A 61 15.46 1.81 -2.02
C ALA A 61 16.82 2.27 -1.48
N ASP A 62 17.72 2.68 -2.38
CA ASP A 62 19.06 3.14 -2.03
C ASP A 62 19.05 4.46 -1.22
N ASN A 63 17.93 5.17 -1.25
CA ASN A 63 17.72 6.43 -0.53
C ASN A 63 16.88 6.26 0.76
N ALA A 64 16.45 5.05 1.08
CA ALA A 64 15.51 4.76 2.14
C ALA A 64 16.14 3.97 3.30
N GLY A 65 17.21 4.49 3.90
CA GLY A 65 17.70 3.98 5.18
C GLY A 65 16.72 4.30 6.33
N PRO A 66 16.80 3.58 7.48
CA PRO A 66 15.94 3.86 8.64
C PRO A 66 16.11 5.29 9.21
N ASP A 67 17.23 5.93 8.91
CA ASP A 67 17.54 7.30 9.30
C ASP A 67 17.53 8.28 8.11
N ALA A 68 17.02 7.83 6.94
CA ALA A 68 16.94 8.69 5.79
C ALA A 68 15.92 9.80 6.06
N GLU A 69 16.37 11.05 5.95
CA GLU A 69 15.49 12.21 5.92
C GLU A 69 14.42 11.99 4.83
N PRO A 70 13.17 12.37 5.09
CA PRO A 70 12.08 12.15 4.14
C PRO A 70 12.38 12.88 2.83
N ASN A 71 12.75 12.12 1.80
CA ASN A 71 13.03 12.68 0.49
C ASN A 71 11.73 13.21 -0.14
N GLY A 72 11.75 14.47 -0.52
CA GLY A 72 10.81 15.14 -1.42
C GLY A 72 9.31 15.10 -1.07
N ASN A 73 8.78 13.98 -0.64
CA ASN A 73 7.36 13.78 -0.30
C ASN A 73 7.07 13.51 1.17
N GLY A 74 8.09 13.40 2.02
CA GLY A 74 7.94 13.15 3.46
C GLY A 74 7.24 11.84 3.84
N ARG A 75 6.94 10.97 2.88
CA ARG A 75 6.18 9.74 3.10
C ARG A 75 7.10 8.56 3.29
N THR A 76 7.26 8.18 4.53
CA THR A 76 8.19 7.12 4.94
C THR A 76 7.51 5.80 5.30
N SER A 77 6.17 5.75 5.28
CA SER A 77 5.43 4.57 5.70
C SER A 77 4.38 4.16 4.67
N VAL A 78 4.11 2.86 4.62
CA VAL A 78 2.97 2.28 3.90
C VAL A 78 1.87 1.99 4.91
N LEU A 79 0.70 2.57 4.70
CA LEU A 79 -0.52 2.23 5.41
C LEU A 79 -1.21 1.11 4.65
N THR A 80 -1.48 -0.02 5.33
CA THR A 80 -2.31 -1.11 4.80
C THR A 80 -3.58 -1.22 5.62
N ALA A 81 -4.70 -1.48 4.94
CA ALA A 81 -6.01 -1.65 5.58
C ALA A 81 -6.75 -2.86 5.02
N THR A 82 -7.53 -3.52 5.87
CA THR A 82 -8.29 -4.72 5.53
C THR A 82 -9.81 -4.50 5.61
N GLU A 83 -10.57 -5.36 4.95
CA GLU A 83 -12.03 -5.27 4.87
C GLU A 83 -12.75 -5.27 6.22
N ASN A 84 -12.15 -5.90 7.23
CA ASN A 84 -12.72 -5.94 8.58
C ASN A 84 -12.27 -4.78 9.49
N GLY A 85 -11.67 -3.73 8.93
CA GLY A 85 -11.34 -2.50 9.63
C GLY A 85 -10.02 -2.53 10.40
N TYR A 86 -9.17 -3.50 10.14
CA TYR A 86 -7.82 -3.59 10.71
C TYR A 86 -6.78 -3.03 9.75
N GLY A 87 -5.66 -2.62 10.29
CA GLY A 87 -4.54 -2.16 9.49
C GLY A 87 -3.38 -1.69 10.34
N LYS A 88 -2.40 -1.15 9.69
CA LYS A 88 -1.17 -0.63 10.29
C LYS A 88 -0.44 0.27 9.32
N ARG A 89 0.52 1.01 9.83
CA ARG A 89 1.58 1.58 9.00
C ARG A 89 2.88 0.84 9.26
N THR A 90 3.66 0.67 8.20
CA THR A 90 4.96 0.01 8.24
C THR A 90 5.97 0.88 7.52
N HIS A 91 7.14 1.10 8.12
CA HIS A 91 8.18 1.89 7.48
C HIS A 91 8.58 1.27 6.14
N ILE A 92 8.77 2.10 5.14
CA ILE A 92 9.03 1.65 3.76
C ILE A 92 10.31 0.84 3.63
N SER A 93 11.32 1.09 4.49
CA SER A 93 12.57 0.33 4.52
C SER A 93 12.40 -1.16 4.83
N GLU A 94 11.29 -1.56 5.43
CA GLU A 94 11.00 -2.98 5.66
C GLU A 94 10.57 -3.74 4.40
N TYR A 95 10.22 -3.01 3.33
CA TYR A 95 9.92 -3.60 2.03
C TYR A 95 11.18 -3.66 1.17
N THR A 96 11.87 -4.79 1.23
CA THR A 96 13.10 -5.00 0.48
C THR A 96 12.83 -4.99 -1.03
N ARG A 97 13.68 -4.30 -1.79
CA ARG A 97 13.66 -4.33 -3.25
C ARG A 97 14.07 -5.73 -3.74
N HIS A 98 13.24 -6.31 -4.58
CA HIS A 98 13.48 -7.55 -5.30
C HIS A 98 13.15 -7.36 -6.78
N GLY A 99 13.34 -8.39 -7.60
CA GLY A 99 12.84 -8.37 -8.98
C GLY A 99 11.31 -8.48 -9.04
N ARG A 100 10.72 -7.98 -10.13
CA ARG A 100 9.29 -8.16 -10.41
C ARG A 100 8.92 -9.64 -10.66
N GLY A 101 7.63 -9.96 -10.61
CA GLY A 101 7.12 -11.30 -10.93
C GLY A 101 7.32 -12.34 -9.86
N THR A 102 7.73 -11.95 -8.65
CA THR A 102 7.85 -12.84 -7.49
C THR A 102 6.51 -12.97 -6.75
N LYS A 103 6.42 -13.93 -5.83
CA LYS A 103 5.26 -14.06 -4.90
C LYS A 103 5.16 -12.92 -3.90
N GLY A 104 6.26 -12.18 -3.72
CA GLY A 104 6.34 -11.08 -2.79
C GLY A 104 6.58 -11.51 -1.34
N MET A 105 6.57 -10.52 -0.48
CA MET A 105 6.76 -10.62 0.96
C MET A 105 5.44 -10.33 1.70
N ILE A 106 5.32 -10.79 2.93
CA ILE A 106 4.15 -10.47 3.77
C ILE A 106 4.14 -8.97 4.05
N ALA A 107 3.08 -8.28 3.64
CA ALA A 107 2.82 -6.88 3.94
C ALA A 107 1.97 -6.74 5.21
N ILE A 108 1.01 -7.63 5.38
CA ILE A 108 0.20 -7.77 6.59
C ILE A 108 -0.12 -9.25 6.78
N GLN A 109 -0.01 -9.73 8.01
CA GLN A 109 -0.36 -11.11 8.31
C GLN A 109 -1.87 -11.31 8.18
N GLN A 110 -2.28 -12.13 7.23
CA GLN A 110 -3.69 -12.47 7.05
C GLN A 110 -4.23 -13.35 8.15
N SER A 111 -5.49 -13.13 8.50
CA SER A 111 -6.28 -13.96 9.41
C SER A 111 -7.77 -13.78 9.12
N GLU A 112 -8.61 -14.66 9.62
CA GLU A 112 -10.08 -14.49 9.54
C GLU A 112 -10.54 -13.19 10.19
N ARG A 113 -9.84 -12.75 11.24
CA ARG A 113 -10.12 -11.47 11.92
C ARG A 113 -9.99 -10.28 10.96
N ASN A 114 -8.93 -10.26 10.19
CA ASN A 114 -8.60 -9.12 9.33
C ASN A 114 -9.40 -9.13 8.03
N GLY A 115 -9.62 -10.29 7.45
CA GLY A 115 -10.12 -10.41 6.09
C GLY A 115 -9.09 -10.00 5.04
N LYS A 116 -9.56 -9.69 3.83
CA LYS A 116 -8.71 -9.31 2.71
C LYS A 116 -8.18 -7.89 2.85
N VAL A 117 -6.98 -7.65 2.31
CA VAL A 117 -6.45 -6.29 2.15
C VAL A 117 -7.26 -5.57 1.09
N VAL A 118 -7.71 -4.36 1.40
CA VAL A 118 -8.51 -3.53 0.49
C VAL A 118 -7.80 -2.26 0.04
N ALA A 119 -6.79 -1.82 0.79
CA ALA A 119 -6.04 -0.62 0.46
C ALA A 119 -4.60 -0.68 0.95
N ALA A 120 -3.72 -0.04 0.19
CA ALA A 120 -2.37 0.32 0.59
C ALA A 120 -2.05 1.70 0.03
N THR A 121 -1.44 2.58 0.83
CA THR A 121 -1.08 3.92 0.41
C THR A 121 0.17 4.41 1.15
N LEU A 122 0.95 5.27 0.49
CA LEU A 122 2.09 5.93 1.11
C LEU A 122 1.60 7.10 1.96
N VAL A 123 2.10 7.17 3.19
CA VAL A 123 1.73 8.19 4.18
C VAL A 123 2.94 8.70 4.94
N SER A 124 2.83 9.93 5.42
CA SER A 124 3.68 10.50 6.48
C SER A 124 2.92 10.53 7.81
N ALA A 125 3.64 10.73 8.92
CA ALA A 125 3.01 10.83 10.23
C ALA A 125 2.03 12.03 10.35
N ASP A 126 2.27 13.09 9.58
CA ASP A 126 1.48 14.33 9.59
C ASP A 126 0.24 14.26 8.67
N ASP A 127 0.13 13.21 7.87
CA ASP A 127 -1.02 13.04 6.98
C ASP A 127 -2.29 12.68 7.75
N GLU A 128 -3.41 12.98 7.14
CA GLU A 128 -4.73 12.47 7.53
C GLU A 128 -5.31 11.60 6.42
N ILE A 129 -6.10 10.63 6.82
CA ILE A 129 -6.77 9.70 5.92
C ILE A 129 -8.27 9.69 6.14
N MET A 130 -9.00 9.35 5.10
CA MET A 130 -10.41 9.02 5.13
C MET A 130 -10.58 7.52 4.98
N LEU A 131 -11.22 6.88 5.95
CA LEU A 131 -11.65 5.48 5.91
C LEU A 131 -13.08 5.43 5.37
N ILE A 132 -13.33 4.56 4.42
CA ILE A 132 -14.60 4.50 3.68
C ILE A 132 -15.18 3.10 3.77
N THR A 133 -16.45 2.99 4.19
CA THR A 133 -17.16 1.71 4.28
C THR A 133 -18.17 1.53 3.15
N ASP A 134 -18.59 0.29 2.90
CA ASP A 134 -19.61 -0.10 1.93
C ASP A 134 -21.03 0.41 2.32
N LYS A 135 -21.21 0.83 3.59
CA LYS A 135 -22.46 1.44 4.09
C LYS A 135 -22.46 2.96 3.98
N GLY A 136 -21.42 3.56 3.38
CA GLY A 136 -21.33 5.00 3.21
C GLY A 136 -20.84 5.75 4.45
N VAL A 137 -20.29 5.07 5.44
CA VAL A 137 -19.68 5.72 6.60
C VAL A 137 -18.27 6.17 6.24
N LEU A 138 -17.95 7.41 6.57
CA LEU A 138 -16.63 8.02 6.37
C LEU A 138 -16.07 8.41 7.73
N VAL A 139 -14.82 8.02 8.00
CA VAL A 139 -14.10 8.38 9.22
C VAL A 139 -12.76 9.02 8.85
N ARG A 140 -12.52 10.23 9.35
CA ARG A 140 -11.24 10.92 9.22
C ARG A 140 -10.35 10.55 10.41
N THR A 141 -9.11 10.14 10.13
CA THR A 141 -8.15 9.70 11.13
C THR A 141 -6.78 10.29 10.83
N ARG A 142 -6.06 10.71 11.87
CA ARG A 142 -4.66 11.12 11.74
C ARG A 142 -3.77 9.90 11.62
N VAL A 143 -2.82 9.92 10.69
CA VAL A 143 -1.86 8.83 10.50
C VAL A 143 -1.00 8.63 11.75
N SER A 144 -0.66 9.69 12.49
CA SER A 144 0.07 9.62 13.75
C SER A 144 -0.60 8.76 14.83
N GLU A 145 -1.93 8.61 14.79
CA GLU A 145 -2.69 7.79 15.72
C GLU A 145 -2.65 6.29 15.36
N ILE A 146 -2.20 5.95 14.16
CA ILE A 146 -2.06 4.56 13.70
C ILE A 146 -0.67 4.08 14.08
N ARG A 147 -0.61 2.99 14.84
CA ARG A 147 0.66 2.43 15.29
C ARG A 147 1.52 1.98 14.12
N GLU A 148 2.80 2.36 14.16
CA GLU A 148 3.81 1.81 13.27
C GLU A 148 4.23 0.43 13.78
N MET A 149 4.23 -0.56 12.89
CA MET A 149 4.45 -1.96 13.22
C MET A 149 5.25 -2.64 12.12
N GLY A 150 5.90 -3.72 12.49
CA GLY A 150 6.62 -4.57 11.55
C GLY A 150 5.73 -5.14 10.44
N ARG A 151 6.34 -5.41 9.30
CA ARG A 151 5.67 -5.86 8.07
C ARG A 151 4.83 -7.14 8.29
N ALA A 152 5.35 -8.14 8.99
CA ALA A 152 4.70 -9.44 9.17
C ALA A 152 3.74 -9.51 10.38
N THR A 153 3.13 -8.40 10.78
CA THR A 153 2.15 -8.34 11.87
C THR A 153 0.72 -8.25 11.34
N GLN A 154 -0.25 -8.53 12.20
CA GLN A 154 -1.68 -8.47 11.85
C GLN A 154 -2.27 -7.05 11.86
N GLY A 155 -1.58 -6.10 12.49
CA GLY A 155 -2.09 -4.75 12.64
C GLY A 155 -3.04 -4.58 13.84
N VAL A 156 -3.65 -3.42 13.88
CA VAL A 156 -4.57 -2.97 14.94
C VAL A 156 -5.90 -2.53 14.33
N THR A 157 -6.92 -2.35 15.15
CA THR A 157 -8.20 -1.78 14.69
C THR A 157 -7.99 -0.33 14.22
N LEU A 158 -8.35 -0.05 12.97
CA LEU A 158 -8.40 1.31 12.41
C LEU A 158 -9.76 1.96 12.65
N MET A 159 -10.83 1.20 12.49
CA MET A 159 -12.19 1.61 12.81
C MET A 159 -13.03 0.42 13.23
N ALA A 160 -13.92 0.64 14.19
CA ALA A 160 -14.96 -0.33 14.52
C ALA A 160 -16.04 -0.30 13.44
N LEU A 161 -16.37 -1.46 12.89
CA LEU A 161 -17.40 -1.61 11.87
C LEU A 161 -18.71 -2.11 12.49
N ASP A 162 -19.83 -1.59 11.99
CA ASP A 162 -21.14 -2.13 12.30
C ASP A 162 -21.30 -3.54 11.71
N GLU A 163 -22.26 -4.31 12.22
CA GLU A 163 -22.53 -5.65 11.74
C GLU A 163 -22.82 -5.66 10.23
N GLY A 164 -22.11 -6.50 9.51
CA GLY A 164 -22.22 -6.63 8.05
C GLY A 164 -21.62 -5.47 7.24
N ALA A 165 -20.94 -4.52 7.87
CA ALA A 165 -20.20 -3.48 7.18
C ALA A 165 -18.77 -3.91 6.90
N GLN A 166 -18.20 -3.42 5.79
CA GLN A 166 -16.80 -3.65 5.40
C GLN A 166 -16.12 -2.33 5.03
N LEU A 167 -14.84 -2.23 5.38
CA LEU A 167 -13.99 -1.18 4.84
C LEU A 167 -13.73 -1.48 3.36
N ILE A 168 -13.92 -0.51 2.49
CA ILE A 168 -13.74 -0.67 1.04
C ILE A 168 -12.62 0.20 0.48
N GLY A 169 -12.15 1.19 1.23
CA GLY A 169 -11.11 2.06 0.75
C GLY A 169 -10.53 2.97 1.82
N VAL A 170 -9.35 3.48 1.50
CA VAL A 170 -8.64 4.50 2.27
C VAL A 170 -8.16 5.57 1.29
N GLN A 171 -8.43 6.81 1.60
CA GLN A 171 -7.98 7.95 0.82
C GLN A 171 -7.17 8.88 1.70
N ARG A 172 -5.96 9.22 1.27
CA ARG A 172 -5.18 10.29 1.90
C ARG A 172 -5.84 11.64 1.61
N ILE A 173 -6.01 12.45 2.64
CA ILE A 173 -6.55 13.79 2.52
C ILE A 173 -5.42 14.73 2.08
N VAL A 174 -5.64 15.43 0.98
CA VAL A 174 -4.78 16.51 0.50
C VAL A 174 -5.54 17.81 0.72
N GLU A 175 -5.09 18.62 1.68
CA GLU A 175 -5.57 19.98 1.81
C GLU A 175 -4.86 20.81 0.74
N ASN A 176 -5.59 21.29 -0.26
CA ASN A 176 -5.10 22.33 -1.12
C ASN A 176 -5.26 23.63 -0.35
N ASP A 177 -4.18 24.20 0.10
CA ASP A 177 -4.16 25.60 0.55
C ASP A 177 -4.62 26.46 -0.63
N ALA A 178 -5.80 27.03 -0.51
CA ALA A 178 -6.40 27.92 -1.50
C ALA A 178 -5.79 29.33 -1.39
#